data_0f8d5468e4764a0e811ad70b21fc569e
#
_entry.id   0f8d5468e4764a0e811ad70b21fc569e
#
_cell.length_a   1.000
_cell.length_b   1.000
_cell.length_c   1.000
_cell.angle_alpha   90.00
_cell.angle_beta   90.00
_cell.angle_gamma   90.00
#
_symmetry.space_group_name_H-M   'P 1'
#
loop_
_entity.id
_entity.type
_entity.pdbx_description
1 polymer ?
#
loop_
_entity_poly.entity_id
_entity_poly.type
_entity_poly.pdbx_seq_one_letter_code
_entity_poly.pdbx_strand_id
1 'polypeptide(L)'
;DRFSNIDLLEKYHYIGIKHLWRKHSILDQELLYEHFPKEILPYDYKTYAENPARFEMVTTNCITGRACYLEEKHDPRRIIAIAKASSSLPYVCPIAYVDGEPMLDGGIVDSIPVLRAIEQGFDKNVVVLTRNRGYRKKGKDMKIPHFIYKKYPRLRVVLSKRCRIYNE
;
A
#
# COMPACT_ATOMS: atom_id res chain seq x y z
N ASP A 1 14.27 -1.77 19.67
CA ASP A 1 14.19 -1.16 18.34
C ASP A 1 15.60 -0.74 17.89
N ARG A 2 16.27 -1.61 17.12
CA ARG A 2 17.64 -1.33 16.64
C ARG A 2 17.70 -0.32 15.50
N PHE A 3 16.56 0.01 14.89
CA PHE A 3 16.51 0.98 13.81
C PHE A 3 15.19 1.78 13.88
N SER A 4 15.29 3.08 14.13
CA SER A 4 14.15 3.96 13.88
C SER A 4 14.01 4.21 12.38
N ASN A 5 12.79 4.52 11.91
CA ASN A 5 12.58 4.91 10.51
C ASN A 5 13.41 6.14 10.11
N ILE A 6 13.78 6.98 11.10
CA ILE A 6 14.61 8.17 10.90
C ILE A 6 16.05 7.76 10.61
N ASP A 7 16.63 6.85 11.41
CA ASP A 7 18.01 6.36 11.20
C ASP A 7 18.15 5.67 9.85
N LEU A 8 17.14 4.89 9.45
CA LEU A 8 17.10 4.24 8.14
C LEU A 8 16.99 5.26 7.00
N LEU A 9 16.17 6.30 7.17
CA LEU A 9 16.00 7.38 6.19
C LEU A 9 17.32 8.14 6.00
N GLU A 10 17.99 8.50 7.09
CA GLU A 10 19.26 9.22 7.06
C GLU A 10 20.37 8.39 6.44
N LYS A 11 20.46 7.10 6.79
CA LYS A 11 21.51 6.21 6.31
C LYS A 11 21.34 5.82 4.84
N TYR A 12 20.14 5.52 4.40
CA TYR A 12 19.89 4.91 3.08
C TYR A 12 19.22 5.84 2.07
N HIS A 13 18.76 7.01 2.47
CA HIS A 13 18.15 8.02 1.59
C HIS A 13 17.12 7.44 0.63
N TYR A 14 16.29 6.50 1.10
CA TYR A 14 15.34 5.76 0.26
C TYR A 14 14.13 6.58 -0.23
N ILE A 15 14.04 7.85 0.18
CA ILE A 15 13.06 8.82 -0.30
C ILE A 15 13.80 9.98 -0.95
N GLY A 16 13.44 10.33 -2.19
CA GLY A 16 14.01 11.49 -2.85
C GLY A 16 13.65 11.61 -4.34
N ILE A 17 13.66 12.86 -4.81
CA ILE A 17 13.40 13.20 -6.22
C ILE A 17 14.43 12.55 -7.16
N LYS A 18 15.64 12.23 -6.67
CA LYS A 18 16.68 11.53 -7.43
C LYS A 18 16.20 10.16 -7.97
N HIS A 19 15.34 9.48 -7.21
CA HIS A 19 14.78 8.18 -7.61
C HIS A 19 13.72 8.31 -8.71
N LEU A 20 13.04 9.46 -8.81
CA LEU A 20 12.05 9.72 -9.85
C LEU A 20 12.64 9.65 -11.26
N TRP A 21 13.85 10.17 -11.45
CA TRP A 21 14.55 10.17 -12.76
C TRP A 21 15.10 8.79 -13.15
N ARG A 22 15.52 7.97 -12.18
CA ARG A 22 16.14 6.66 -12.44
C ARG A 22 15.17 5.49 -12.35
N LYS A 23 14.19 5.55 -11.46
CA LYS A 23 13.31 4.41 -11.08
C LYS A 23 11.82 4.73 -11.25
N HIS A 24 11.46 5.89 -11.80
CA HIS A 24 10.07 6.37 -11.93
C HIS A 24 9.27 6.32 -10.62
N SER A 25 9.95 6.46 -9.49
CA SER A 25 9.37 6.41 -8.15
C SER A 25 10.12 7.39 -7.24
N ILE A 26 9.42 8.03 -6.32
CA ILE A 26 10.03 8.84 -5.25
C ILE A 26 10.62 7.95 -4.16
N LEU A 27 10.06 6.74 -3.98
CA LEU A 27 10.54 5.73 -3.06
C LEU A 27 11.48 4.76 -3.79
N ASP A 28 12.63 4.46 -3.19
CA ASP A 28 13.46 3.35 -3.66
C ASP A 28 12.82 2.01 -3.26
N GLN A 29 11.88 1.56 -4.08
CA GLN A 29 11.16 0.32 -3.84
C GLN A 29 12.05 -0.92 -3.90
N GLU A 30 13.12 -0.90 -4.68
CA GLU A 30 14.08 -2.00 -4.75
C GLU A 30 14.84 -2.13 -3.43
N LEU A 31 15.32 -1.02 -2.90
CA LEU A 31 15.96 -0.99 -1.58
C LEU A 31 14.98 -1.50 -0.49
N LEU A 32 13.74 -0.98 -0.46
CA LEU A 32 12.78 -1.28 0.59
C LEU A 32 12.27 -2.74 0.55
N TYR A 33 12.01 -3.28 -0.66
CA TYR A 33 11.36 -4.59 -0.80
C TYR A 33 12.29 -5.72 -1.22
N GLU A 34 13.51 -5.40 -1.70
CA GLU A 34 14.49 -6.43 -2.05
C GLU A 34 15.66 -6.46 -1.06
N HIS A 35 16.37 -5.33 -0.87
CA HIS A 35 17.58 -5.33 -0.02
C HIS A 35 17.25 -5.35 1.48
N PHE A 36 16.27 -4.56 1.95
CA PHE A 36 15.95 -4.52 3.37
C PHE A 36 15.56 -5.89 3.94
N PRO A 37 14.57 -6.62 3.38
CA PRO A 37 14.12 -7.88 3.95
C PRO A 37 15.09 -9.05 3.73
N LYS A 38 16.07 -8.90 2.84
CA LYS A 38 17.04 -9.97 2.55
C LYS A 38 18.38 -9.76 3.22
N GLU A 39 18.89 -8.53 3.27
CA GLU A 39 20.27 -8.23 3.59
C GLU A 39 20.43 -7.35 4.83
N ILE A 40 19.62 -6.29 4.95
CA ILE A 40 19.81 -5.27 5.98
C ILE A 40 19.10 -5.65 7.29
N LEU A 41 17.84 -6.10 7.18
CA LEU A 41 17.04 -6.58 8.27
C LEU A 41 16.27 -7.83 7.80
N PRO A 42 16.93 -9.00 7.78
CA PRO A 42 16.33 -10.23 7.28
C PRO A 42 14.98 -10.50 7.92
N TYR A 43 13.96 -10.68 7.09
CA TYR A 43 12.61 -10.96 7.55
C TYR A 43 12.48 -12.45 7.87
N ASP A 44 11.96 -12.78 9.04
CA ASP A 44 11.75 -14.15 9.48
C ASP A 44 10.48 -14.74 8.85
N TYR A 45 10.60 -15.16 7.60
CA TYR A 45 9.50 -15.79 6.84
C TYR A 45 9.02 -17.08 7.48
N LYS A 46 9.89 -17.81 8.20
CA LYS A 46 9.52 -19.07 8.85
C LYS A 46 8.55 -18.81 9.99
N THR A 47 8.93 -17.97 10.94
CA THR A 47 8.04 -17.59 12.05
C THR A 47 6.75 -16.96 11.56
N TYR A 48 6.81 -16.14 10.49
CA TYR A 48 5.63 -15.57 9.88
C TYR A 48 4.69 -16.66 9.32
N ALA A 49 5.21 -17.64 8.59
CA ALA A 49 4.41 -18.73 8.02
C ALA A 49 3.76 -19.64 9.08
N GLU A 50 4.48 -19.90 10.17
CA GLU A 50 4.03 -20.73 11.30
C GLU A 50 3.01 -20.00 12.21
N ASN A 51 2.92 -18.68 12.14
CA ASN A 51 2.01 -17.89 12.97
C ASN A 51 0.55 -18.14 12.55
N PRO A 52 -0.36 -18.54 13.48
CA PRO A 52 -1.76 -18.79 13.16
C PRO A 52 -2.56 -17.52 12.82
N ALA A 53 -2.05 -16.33 13.17
CA ALA A 53 -2.72 -15.07 12.86
C ALA A 53 -2.84 -14.86 11.35
N ARG A 54 -3.96 -14.31 10.91
CA ARG A 54 -4.16 -13.87 9.54
C ARG A 54 -3.63 -12.44 9.36
N PHE A 55 -3.03 -12.20 8.22
CA PHE A 55 -2.52 -10.89 7.85
C PHE A 55 -2.97 -10.55 6.43
N GLU A 56 -4.00 -9.71 6.32
CA GLU A 56 -4.49 -9.21 5.04
C GLU A 56 -3.86 -7.85 4.73
N MET A 57 -3.32 -7.70 3.53
CA MET A 57 -2.84 -6.42 2.99
C MET A 57 -3.84 -5.90 1.98
N VAL A 58 -4.25 -4.65 2.15
CA VAL A 58 -5.23 -4.02 1.25
C VAL A 58 -4.53 -3.41 0.05
N THR A 59 -5.05 -3.69 -1.13
CA THR A 59 -4.62 -3.08 -2.39
C THR A 59 -5.83 -2.55 -3.17
N THR A 60 -5.59 -1.67 -4.12
CA THR A 60 -6.61 -1.20 -5.07
C THR A 60 -6.34 -1.81 -6.44
N ASN A 61 -7.23 -2.63 -6.94
CA ASN A 61 -7.15 -3.15 -8.31
C ASN A 61 -7.41 -2.02 -9.31
N CYS A 62 -6.44 -1.75 -10.18
CA CYS A 62 -6.53 -0.63 -11.13
C CYS A 62 -7.62 -0.82 -12.19
N ILE A 63 -7.93 -2.05 -12.57
CA ILE A 63 -8.94 -2.37 -13.59
C ILE A 63 -10.34 -2.13 -13.04
N THR A 64 -10.61 -2.66 -11.84
CA THR A 64 -11.95 -2.64 -11.25
C THR A 64 -12.20 -1.39 -10.40
N GLY A 65 -11.14 -0.72 -9.90
CA GLY A 65 -11.22 0.37 -8.94
C GLY A 65 -11.75 -0.08 -7.57
N ARG A 66 -11.64 -1.36 -7.22
CA ARG A 66 -12.13 -1.92 -5.95
C ARG A 66 -10.96 -2.35 -5.06
N ALA A 67 -11.23 -2.42 -3.76
CA ALA A 67 -10.30 -3.00 -2.81
C ALA A 67 -10.12 -4.50 -3.07
N CYS A 68 -8.88 -4.96 -2.93
CA CYS A 68 -8.52 -6.37 -2.84
C CYS A 68 -7.81 -6.57 -1.51
N TYR A 69 -8.23 -7.58 -0.78
CA TYR A 69 -7.66 -8.00 0.50
C TYR A 69 -6.85 -9.26 0.26
N LEU A 70 -5.53 -9.11 0.25
CA LEU A 70 -4.61 -10.16 -0.17
C LEU A 70 -3.86 -10.72 1.04
N GLU A 71 -3.80 -12.03 1.11
CA GLU A 71 -3.08 -12.78 2.13
C GLU A 71 -2.10 -13.75 1.45
N GLU A 72 -0.92 -13.89 2.02
CA GLU A 72 0.08 -14.88 1.63
C GLU A 72 0.94 -15.22 2.85
N LYS A 73 1.28 -16.50 3.04
CA LYS A 73 2.10 -16.95 4.18
C LYS A 73 3.36 -17.71 3.79
N HIS A 74 3.37 -18.32 2.63
CA HIS A 74 4.37 -19.33 2.28
C HIS A 74 5.30 -18.90 1.15
N ASP A 75 4.83 -18.07 0.21
CA ASP A 75 5.66 -17.56 -0.88
C ASP A 75 6.23 -16.16 -0.54
N PRO A 76 7.52 -16.04 -0.18
CA PRO A 76 8.14 -14.76 0.12
C PRO A 76 8.07 -13.76 -1.04
N ARG A 77 8.11 -14.25 -2.29
CA ARG A 77 8.05 -13.37 -3.47
C ARG A 77 6.67 -12.73 -3.59
N ARG A 78 5.62 -13.53 -3.35
CA ARG A 78 4.26 -13.04 -3.39
C ARG A 78 3.95 -12.11 -2.21
N ILE A 79 4.46 -12.41 -1.00
CA ILE A 79 4.38 -11.51 0.17
C ILE A 79 4.96 -10.13 -0.19
N ILE A 80 6.18 -10.10 -0.75
CA ILE A 80 6.85 -8.86 -1.16
C ILE A 80 6.04 -8.14 -2.25
N ALA A 81 5.53 -8.85 -3.25
CA ALA A 81 4.72 -8.26 -4.31
C ALA A 81 3.46 -7.59 -3.76
N ILE A 82 2.76 -8.23 -2.82
CA ILE A 82 1.56 -7.68 -2.17
C ILE A 82 1.93 -6.45 -1.33
N ALA A 83 2.99 -6.53 -0.51
CA ALA A 83 3.44 -5.42 0.32
C ALA A 83 3.82 -4.20 -0.52
N LYS A 84 4.54 -4.43 -1.62
CA LYS A 84 4.89 -3.39 -2.60
C LYS A 84 3.64 -2.76 -3.22
N ALA A 85 2.66 -3.57 -3.62
CA ALA A 85 1.40 -3.09 -4.18
C ALA A 85 0.60 -2.28 -3.15
N SER A 86 0.47 -2.78 -1.93
CA SER A 86 -0.26 -2.15 -0.82
C SER A 86 0.30 -0.77 -0.42
N SER A 87 1.55 -0.50 -0.75
CA SER A 87 2.23 0.77 -0.45
C SER A 87 2.57 1.60 -1.70
N SER A 88 2.15 1.16 -2.89
CA SER A 88 2.37 1.89 -4.14
C SER A 88 1.43 3.08 -4.26
N LEU A 89 1.89 4.24 -3.77
CA LEU A 89 1.13 5.49 -3.82
C LEU A 89 0.90 5.95 -5.26
N PRO A 90 -0.33 6.40 -5.59
CA PRO A 90 -0.62 6.94 -6.91
C PRO A 90 0.22 8.19 -7.21
N TYR A 91 0.60 8.35 -8.46
CA TYR A 91 1.43 9.45 -9.02
C TYR A 91 2.91 9.42 -8.62
N VAL A 92 3.28 8.80 -7.50
CA VAL A 92 4.66 8.81 -6.97
C VAL A 92 5.35 7.46 -7.06
N CYS A 93 4.59 6.39 -7.21
CA CYS A 93 5.09 5.04 -7.42
C CYS A 93 4.55 4.45 -8.72
N PRO A 94 5.27 3.54 -9.37
CA PRO A 94 4.74 2.77 -10.48
C PRO A 94 3.60 1.86 -10.02
N ILE A 95 2.74 1.45 -10.96
CA ILE A 95 1.76 0.40 -10.73
C ILE A 95 2.52 -0.90 -10.43
N ALA A 96 2.19 -1.54 -9.33
CA ALA A 96 2.71 -2.86 -8.98
C ALA A 96 1.80 -3.95 -9.57
N TYR A 97 2.35 -5.15 -9.74
CA TYR A 97 1.60 -6.30 -10.25
C TYR A 97 1.62 -7.42 -9.22
N VAL A 98 0.44 -7.95 -8.92
CA VAL A 98 0.26 -9.14 -8.09
C VAL A 98 -0.57 -10.13 -8.89
N ASP A 99 -0.05 -11.32 -9.11
CA ASP A 99 -0.69 -12.38 -9.91
C ASP A 99 -1.10 -11.90 -11.32
N GLY A 100 -0.31 -11.01 -11.92
CA GLY A 100 -0.59 -10.41 -13.24
C GLY A 100 -1.58 -9.24 -13.22
N GLU A 101 -2.22 -8.94 -12.08
CA GLU A 101 -3.18 -7.86 -11.94
C GLU A 101 -2.49 -6.54 -11.51
N PRO A 102 -2.83 -5.41 -12.15
CA PRO A 102 -2.28 -4.10 -11.80
C PRO A 102 -2.90 -3.57 -10.50
N MET A 103 -2.06 -3.29 -9.53
CA MET A 103 -2.45 -2.86 -8.18
C MET A 103 -1.77 -1.57 -7.76
N LEU A 104 -2.44 -0.81 -6.92
CA LEU A 104 -1.93 0.36 -6.19
C LEU A 104 -2.34 0.28 -4.71
N ASP A 105 -1.88 1.25 -3.93
CA ASP A 105 -2.14 1.40 -2.50
C ASP A 105 -3.62 1.23 -2.15
N GLY A 106 -3.90 0.42 -1.14
CA GLY A 106 -5.25 0.15 -0.65
C GLY A 106 -5.95 1.38 -0.08
N GLY A 107 -5.19 2.32 0.47
CA GLY A 107 -5.71 3.58 1.00
C GLY A 107 -6.33 4.53 -0.03
N ILE A 108 -6.41 4.11 -1.31
CA ILE A 108 -7.19 4.81 -2.32
C ILE A 108 -8.70 4.56 -2.11
N VAL A 109 -9.09 3.32 -1.79
CA VAL A 109 -10.49 2.88 -1.70
C VAL A 109 -10.88 2.38 -0.32
N ASP A 110 -9.95 1.82 0.46
CA ASP A 110 -10.19 1.38 1.83
C ASP A 110 -8.96 1.66 2.70
N SER A 111 -8.96 2.84 3.31
CA SER A 111 -7.83 3.30 4.12
C SER A 111 -7.82 2.72 5.54
N ILE A 112 -8.97 2.27 6.04
CA ILE A 112 -9.14 1.74 7.41
C ILE A 112 -10.12 0.57 7.31
N PRO A 113 -9.64 -0.66 7.00
CA PRO A 113 -10.49 -1.78 6.59
C PRO A 113 -11.24 -2.43 7.77
N VAL A 114 -11.86 -1.63 8.65
CA VAL A 114 -12.61 -2.12 9.80
C VAL A 114 -13.89 -2.85 9.37
N LEU A 115 -14.55 -2.40 8.32
CA LEU A 115 -15.74 -3.06 7.80
C LEU A 115 -15.41 -4.46 7.28
N ARG A 116 -14.25 -4.61 6.63
CA ARG A 116 -13.76 -5.92 6.20
C ARG A 116 -13.57 -6.88 7.38
N ALA A 117 -13.03 -6.42 8.51
CA ALA A 117 -12.87 -7.24 9.70
C ALA A 117 -14.23 -7.67 10.28
N ILE A 118 -15.20 -6.75 10.33
CA ILE A 118 -16.58 -7.04 10.79
C ILE A 118 -17.25 -8.06 9.86
N GLU A 119 -17.14 -7.90 8.55
CA GLU A 119 -17.68 -8.84 7.55
C GLU A 119 -17.08 -10.25 7.68
N GLN A 120 -15.83 -10.36 8.17
CA GLN A 120 -15.18 -11.64 8.46
C GLN A 120 -15.57 -12.24 9.81
N GLY A 121 -16.47 -11.60 10.56
CA GLY A 121 -17.02 -12.10 11.82
C GLY A 121 -16.20 -11.71 13.06
N PHE A 122 -15.31 -10.71 12.96
CA PHE A 122 -14.58 -10.23 14.15
C PHE A 122 -15.42 -9.21 14.93
N ASP A 123 -15.94 -9.61 16.09
CA ASP A 123 -16.78 -8.77 16.95
C ASP A 123 -15.99 -7.70 17.71
N LYS A 124 -14.69 -7.91 17.90
CA LYS A 124 -13.81 -6.99 18.63
C LYS A 124 -12.66 -6.55 17.73
N ASN A 125 -12.62 -5.26 17.46
CA ASN A 125 -11.62 -4.67 16.57
C ASN A 125 -10.82 -3.57 17.28
N VAL A 126 -9.50 -3.61 17.15
CA VAL A 126 -8.61 -2.51 17.58
C VAL A 126 -8.19 -1.74 16.33
N VAL A 127 -8.54 -0.45 16.28
CA VAL A 127 -8.21 0.41 15.14
C VAL A 127 -7.11 1.37 15.55
N VAL A 128 -5.94 1.26 14.89
CA VAL A 128 -4.81 2.17 15.10
C VAL A 128 -4.85 3.27 14.05
N LEU A 129 -5.13 4.49 14.48
CA LEU A 129 -5.23 5.65 13.59
C LEU A 129 -3.91 6.44 13.61
N THR A 130 -3.45 6.84 12.40
CA THR A 130 -2.27 7.71 12.22
C THR A 130 -2.61 9.20 12.25
N ARG A 131 -3.86 9.56 12.48
CA ARG A 131 -4.37 10.93 12.54
C ARG A 131 -5.13 11.17 13.84
N ASN A 132 -5.17 12.42 14.27
CA ASN A 132 -5.90 12.83 15.46
C ASN A 132 -7.39 12.54 15.32
N ARG A 133 -8.06 12.32 16.46
CA ARG A 133 -9.50 12.15 16.53
C ARG A 133 -10.22 13.32 15.84
N GLY A 134 -11.24 12.99 15.03
CA GLY A 134 -12.01 13.96 14.26
C GLY A 134 -11.34 14.44 12.96
N TYR A 135 -10.17 13.89 12.60
CA TYR A 135 -9.56 14.22 11.33
C TYR A 135 -10.49 13.84 10.16
N ARG A 136 -10.68 14.80 9.25
CA ARG A 136 -11.32 14.60 7.96
C ARG A 136 -10.39 15.04 6.86
N LYS A 137 -10.28 14.22 5.83
CA LYS A 137 -9.42 14.52 4.68
C LYS A 137 -10.00 15.71 3.94
N LYS A 138 -9.23 16.81 3.88
CA LYS A 138 -9.63 18.02 3.16
C LYS A 138 -9.36 17.86 1.67
N GLY A 139 -10.28 18.32 0.84
CA GLY A 139 -10.16 18.33 -0.61
C GLY A 139 -11.51 18.17 -1.27
N LYS A 140 -11.62 18.70 -2.48
CA LYS A 140 -12.78 18.49 -3.37
C LYS A 140 -12.46 17.33 -4.32
N ASP A 141 -13.51 16.74 -4.89
CA ASP A 141 -13.33 15.78 -5.99
C ASP A 141 -12.48 16.44 -7.09
N MET A 142 -11.40 15.77 -7.49
CA MET A 142 -10.46 16.29 -8.46
C MET A 142 -10.68 15.64 -9.82
N LYS A 143 -10.69 16.43 -10.89
CA LYS A 143 -10.64 15.88 -12.25
C LYS A 143 -9.24 15.35 -12.52
N ILE A 144 -9.11 14.04 -12.66
CA ILE A 144 -7.85 13.42 -13.07
C ILE A 144 -7.68 13.60 -14.59
N PRO A 145 -6.59 14.21 -15.08
CA PRO A 145 -6.34 14.36 -16.50
C PRO A 145 -6.45 13.03 -17.24
N HIS A 146 -7.00 13.04 -18.47
CA HIS A 146 -7.31 11.81 -19.19
C HIS A 146 -6.07 10.96 -19.51
N PHE A 147 -4.91 11.58 -19.70
CA PHE A 147 -3.66 10.88 -19.98
C PHE A 147 -3.08 10.15 -18.77
N ILE A 148 -3.43 10.59 -17.52
CA ILE A 148 -3.02 9.93 -16.29
C ILE A 148 -3.91 8.70 -16.09
N TYR A 149 -3.29 7.53 -15.97
CA TYR A 149 -3.99 6.24 -15.86
C TYR A 149 -5.04 6.03 -16.97
N LYS A 150 -4.71 6.40 -18.22
CA LYS A 150 -5.60 6.28 -19.39
C LYS A 150 -6.19 4.89 -19.54
N LYS A 151 -5.40 3.85 -19.27
CA LYS A 151 -5.82 2.44 -19.34
C LYS A 151 -6.78 2.01 -18.22
N TYR A 152 -6.93 2.83 -17.16
CA TYR A 152 -7.65 2.46 -15.94
C TYR A 152 -8.74 3.50 -15.59
N PRO A 153 -9.84 3.57 -16.34
CA PRO A 153 -10.88 4.58 -16.14
C PRO A 153 -11.56 4.48 -14.77
N ARG A 154 -11.76 3.27 -14.25
CA ARG A 154 -12.36 3.07 -12.91
C ARG A 154 -11.43 3.55 -11.79
N LEU A 155 -10.13 3.28 -11.89
CA LEU A 155 -9.14 3.84 -10.97
C LEU A 155 -9.18 5.38 -10.95
N ARG A 156 -9.30 6.02 -12.11
CA ARG A 156 -9.41 7.49 -12.18
C ARG A 156 -10.64 8.02 -11.45
N VAL A 157 -11.77 7.32 -11.52
CA VAL A 157 -12.99 7.69 -10.79
C VAL A 157 -12.77 7.63 -9.28
N VAL A 158 -12.21 6.54 -8.76
CA VAL A 158 -11.99 6.42 -7.30
C VAL A 158 -10.93 7.39 -6.80
N LEU A 159 -9.87 7.63 -7.57
CA LEU A 159 -8.85 8.65 -7.25
C LEU A 159 -9.47 10.05 -7.18
N SER A 160 -10.38 10.39 -8.09
CA SER A 160 -11.05 11.69 -8.08
C SER A 160 -11.89 11.90 -6.82
N LYS A 161 -12.47 10.83 -6.28
CA LYS A 161 -13.35 10.82 -5.10
C LYS A 161 -12.64 10.46 -3.79
N ARG A 162 -11.32 10.32 -3.80
CA ARG A 162 -10.52 9.80 -2.68
C ARG A 162 -10.82 10.48 -1.33
N CYS A 163 -11.02 11.80 -1.33
CA CYS A 163 -11.29 12.53 -0.08
C CYS A 163 -12.65 12.15 0.50
N ARG A 164 -13.64 11.95 -0.34
CA ARG A 164 -14.99 11.51 0.06
C ARG A 164 -14.95 10.08 0.57
N ILE A 165 -14.38 9.17 -0.20
CA ILE A 165 -14.25 7.74 0.16
C ILE A 165 -13.55 7.58 1.52
N TYR A 166 -12.50 8.36 1.78
CA TYR A 166 -11.80 8.31 3.08
C TYR A 166 -12.67 8.77 4.26
N ASN A 167 -13.61 9.68 4.02
CA ASN A 167 -14.39 10.32 5.08
C ASN A 167 -15.73 9.61 5.37
N GLU A 168 -16.15 8.71 4.50
CA GLU A 168 -17.33 7.84 4.68
C GLU A 168 -17.06 6.76 5.71
#